data_e69e861863c342ce8e89aa3b36b268ba
#
_entry.id   e69e861863c342ce8e89aa3b36b268ba
#
_cell.length_a   1.000
_cell.length_b   1.000
_cell.length_c   1.000
_cell.angle_alpha   90.00
_cell.angle_beta   90.00
_cell.angle_gamma   90.00
#
_symmetry.space_group_name_H-M   'P 1'
#
loop_
_entity.id
_entity.type
_entity.pdbx_description
1 polymer ?
#
loop_
_entity_poly.entity_id
_entity_poly.type
_entity_poly.pdbx_seq_one_letter_code
_entity_poly.pdbx_strand_id
1 'polypeptide(L)'
;MLSRLFRFLTAAVIFGLAWSTFVEASEPGLPQATRAPVGGEASIPYGWVDFCNRHSEECTLGKLKPMDVRLTKQSWKILNEINNKVNNAIEPISNLDHWGTTLDHWDYPVDGKGDCKIYALFKRKLLIDRGFPRQALLMTIVRDLNGEGHAVLTVKTDHGDFVLDNLSDEIRPWTATGYQFYKRQAQDDPNVWLSLGGATGSAPGTAASN
;
A
#
# COMPACT_ATOMS: atom_id res chain seq x y z
N MET A 1 87.61 21.13 -11.67
CA MET A 1 86.69 21.54 -10.63
C MET A 1 85.26 21.07 -11.06
N LEU A 2 84.71 20.08 -10.38
CA LEU A 2 83.45 19.41 -10.77
C LEU A 2 82.27 20.19 -10.27
N SER A 3 81.39 20.58 -11.18
CA SER A 3 80.06 21.07 -10.88
C SER A 3 79.08 19.88 -10.94
N ARG A 4 78.39 19.56 -9.81
CA ARG A 4 77.30 18.50 -9.71
C ARG A 4 75.95 19.15 -9.97
N LEU A 5 75.31 18.74 -11.07
CA LEU A 5 73.86 19.01 -11.31
C LEU A 5 73.01 18.09 -10.46
N PHE A 6 72.20 18.69 -9.58
CA PHE A 6 71.11 17.99 -8.89
C PHE A 6 69.85 18.05 -9.74
N ARG A 7 69.36 16.88 -10.19
CA ARG A 7 68.04 16.74 -10.84
C ARG A 7 67.01 16.43 -9.78
N PHE A 8 66.09 17.36 -9.59
CA PHE A 8 64.89 17.11 -8.78
C PHE A 8 63.85 16.36 -9.64
N LEU A 9 63.54 15.10 -9.29
CA LEU A 9 62.38 14.39 -9.79
C LEU A 9 61.17 14.78 -8.95
N THR A 10 60.21 15.47 -9.54
CA THR A 10 58.88 15.71 -8.96
C THR A 10 57.99 14.53 -9.29
N ALA A 11 57.67 13.70 -8.30
CA ALA A 11 56.67 12.65 -8.42
C ALA A 11 55.27 13.28 -8.25
N ALA A 12 54.48 13.26 -9.31
CA ALA A 12 53.08 13.64 -9.27
C ALA A 12 52.25 12.47 -8.71
N VAL A 13 51.71 12.63 -7.51
CA VAL A 13 50.76 11.66 -6.93
C VAL A 13 49.37 11.98 -7.49
N ILE A 14 48.89 11.12 -8.38
CA ILE A 14 47.51 11.17 -8.88
C ILE A 14 46.62 10.51 -7.85
N PHE A 15 45.83 11.31 -7.10
CA PHE A 15 44.78 10.83 -6.19
C PHE A 15 43.56 10.48 -7.05
N GLY A 16 43.39 9.18 -7.37
CA GLY A 16 42.21 8.66 -8.02
C GLY A 16 41.04 8.63 -7.02
N LEU A 17 40.08 9.53 -7.18
CA LEU A 17 38.80 9.47 -6.50
C LEU A 17 37.97 8.27 -7.06
N ALA A 18 38.02 7.12 -6.39
CA ALA A 18 37.14 6.02 -6.67
C ALA A 18 35.74 6.41 -6.20
N TRP A 19 34.84 6.74 -7.12
CA TRP A 19 33.42 6.83 -6.85
C TRP A 19 32.90 5.42 -6.65
N SER A 20 32.72 5.04 -5.38
CA SER A 20 32.00 3.82 -5.02
C SER A 20 30.53 4.04 -5.36
N THR A 21 30.05 3.46 -6.45
CA THR A 21 28.62 3.31 -6.71
C THR A 21 28.10 2.30 -5.67
N PHE A 22 27.38 2.80 -4.67
CA PHE A 22 26.59 1.93 -3.81
C PHE A 22 25.47 1.33 -4.66
N VAL A 23 25.69 0.14 -5.18
CA VAL A 23 24.63 -0.73 -5.64
C VAL A 23 23.93 -1.22 -4.37
N GLU A 24 22.77 -0.66 -4.06
CA GLU A 24 21.92 -1.15 -2.98
C GLU A 24 21.46 -2.56 -3.36
N ALA A 25 22.14 -3.56 -2.82
CA ALA A 25 21.78 -4.96 -3.01
C ALA A 25 20.42 -5.18 -2.36
N SER A 26 19.41 -5.58 -3.14
CA SER A 26 18.14 -6.06 -2.60
C SER A 26 18.43 -7.20 -1.63
N GLU A 27 17.86 -7.15 -0.42
CA GLU A 27 18.09 -8.20 0.58
C GLU A 27 17.60 -9.55 0.02
N PRO A 28 18.44 -10.60 0.02
CA PRO A 28 18.03 -11.92 -0.45
C PRO A 28 16.86 -12.45 0.39
N GLY A 29 15.79 -12.88 -0.26
CA GLY A 29 14.65 -13.54 0.37
C GLY A 29 13.42 -12.65 0.66
N LEU A 30 13.42 -11.36 0.30
CA LEU A 30 12.21 -10.55 0.34
C LEU A 30 11.39 -10.74 -0.95
N PRO A 31 10.04 -10.75 -0.85
CA PRO A 31 9.19 -10.92 -2.01
C PRO A 31 9.32 -9.75 -2.99
N GLN A 32 9.10 -10.04 -4.26
CA GLN A 32 9.09 -9.05 -5.34
C GLN A 32 7.71 -9.03 -5.99
N ALA A 33 7.28 -7.86 -6.38
CA ALA A 33 6.04 -7.62 -7.11
C ALA A 33 6.26 -6.55 -8.20
N THR A 34 5.34 -6.48 -9.13
CA THR A 34 5.25 -5.32 -10.03
C THR A 34 4.43 -4.22 -9.39
N ARG A 35 4.48 -3.02 -9.95
CA ARG A 35 3.57 -1.92 -9.58
C ARG A 35 2.28 -2.04 -10.39
N ALA A 36 1.13 -1.89 -9.73
CA ALA A 36 -0.14 -1.85 -10.42
C ALA A 36 -0.24 -0.55 -11.25
N PRO A 37 -0.50 -0.64 -12.56
CA PRO A 37 -0.66 0.53 -13.41
C PRO A 37 -1.90 1.30 -13.00
N VAL A 38 -1.80 2.63 -12.93
CA VAL A 38 -2.91 3.54 -12.64
C VAL A 38 -3.32 4.29 -13.90
N GLY A 39 -4.63 4.45 -14.06
CA GLY A 39 -5.23 5.27 -15.12
C GLY A 39 -5.67 6.64 -14.61
N GLY A 40 -6.70 7.21 -15.23
CA GLY A 40 -7.28 8.49 -14.83
C GLY A 40 -8.06 8.41 -13.52
N GLU A 41 -8.58 9.56 -13.09
CA GLU A 41 -9.44 9.66 -11.92
C GLU A 41 -10.70 8.80 -12.04
N ALA A 42 -11.10 8.23 -10.92
CA ALA A 42 -12.28 7.41 -10.77
C ALA A 42 -13.21 7.99 -9.69
N SER A 43 -14.47 7.59 -9.70
CA SER A 43 -15.43 8.01 -8.67
C SER A 43 -15.00 7.57 -7.29
N ILE A 44 -15.15 8.45 -6.30
CA ILE A 44 -14.91 8.13 -4.89
C ILE A 44 -16.01 7.17 -4.41
N PRO A 45 -15.68 6.06 -3.69
CA PRO A 45 -16.71 5.22 -3.08
C PRO A 45 -17.55 6.02 -2.08
N TYR A 46 -18.87 5.81 -2.08
CA TYR A 46 -19.76 6.47 -1.11
C TYR A 46 -19.32 6.21 0.33
N GLY A 47 -18.98 4.98 0.67
CA GLY A 47 -18.55 4.62 2.01
C GLY A 47 -17.28 5.35 2.46
N TRP A 48 -16.37 5.71 1.55
CA TRP A 48 -15.22 6.57 1.89
C TRP A 48 -15.65 8.00 2.22
N VAL A 49 -16.59 8.57 1.45
CA VAL A 49 -17.11 9.92 1.73
C VAL A 49 -17.81 9.94 3.07
N ASP A 50 -18.66 8.96 3.37
CA ASP A 50 -19.37 8.81 4.64
C ASP A 50 -18.39 8.60 5.81
N PHE A 51 -17.35 7.76 5.63
CA PHE A 51 -16.28 7.59 6.60
C PHE A 51 -15.56 8.91 6.91
N CYS A 52 -15.20 9.68 5.88
CA CYS A 52 -14.55 10.98 6.06
C CYS A 52 -15.40 12.01 6.81
N ASN A 53 -16.71 11.95 6.68
CA ASN A 53 -17.62 12.84 7.43
C ASN A 53 -17.59 12.51 8.94
N ARG A 54 -17.32 11.27 9.32
CA ARG A 54 -17.27 10.82 10.71
C ARG A 54 -15.85 10.79 11.30
N HIS A 55 -14.84 10.65 10.42
CA HIS A 55 -13.41 10.54 10.74
C HIS A 55 -12.60 11.54 9.92
N SER A 56 -12.91 12.85 10.09
CA SER A 56 -12.32 13.91 9.26
C SER A 56 -10.80 13.96 9.33
N GLU A 57 -10.19 13.56 10.43
CA GLU A 57 -8.74 13.46 10.63
C GLU A 57 -8.07 12.47 9.67
N GLU A 58 -8.83 11.49 9.14
CA GLU A 58 -8.34 10.55 8.15
C GLU A 58 -8.24 11.13 6.73
N CYS A 59 -8.95 12.22 6.47
CA CYS A 59 -9.22 12.74 5.13
C CYS A 59 -8.73 14.18 4.89
N THR A 60 -8.50 14.98 5.94
CA THR A 60 -8.20 16.42 5.83
C THR A 60 -6.70 16.76 5.79
N LEU A 61 -5.84 15.80 5.54
CA LEU A 61 -4.38 15.98 5.60
C LEU A 61 -3.79 16.81 4.46
N GLY A 62 -4.60 17.19 3.46
CA GLY A 62 -4.12 17.83 2.24
C GLY A 62 -3.25 16.91 1.39
N LYS A 63 -2.62 17.49 0.36
CA LYS A 63 -1.73 16.72 -0.51
C LYS A 63 -0.41 16.38 0.18
N LEU A 64 -0.07 15.11 0.17
CA LEU A 64 1.16 14.56 0.73
C LEU A 64 2.12 14.18 -0.41
N LYS A 65 3.42 14.26 -0.16
CA LYS A 65 4.40 13.76 -1.14
C LYS A 65 4.28 12.21 -1.20
N PRO A 66 4.12 11.61 -2.40
CA PRO A 66 4.12 10.15 -2.54
C PRO A 66 5.33 9.52 -1.88
N MET A 67 5.11 8.42 -1.16
CA MET A 67 6.14 7.69 -0.44
C MET A 67 5.78 6.20 -0.43
N ASP A 68 6.73 5.35 -0.81
CA ASP A 68 6.60 3.90 -0.71
C ASP A 68 7.18 3.41 0.62
N VAL A 69 6.73 2.26 1.08
CA VAL A 69 7.35 1.54 2.19
C VAL A 69 8.68 0.99 1.72
N ARG A 70 9.75 1.24 2.47
CA ARG A 70 11.00 0.49 2.31
C ARG A 70 10.78 -0.93 2.84
N LEU A 71 10.81 -1.91 1.93
CA LEU A 71 10.62 -3.31 2.30
C LEU A 71 11.92 -3.88 2.87
N THR A 72 11.86 -4.28 4.13
CA THR A 72 12.90 -4.94 4.88
C THR A 72 12.33 -6.19 5.54
N LYS A 73 13.17 -7.07 6.05
CA LYS A 73 12.69 -8.22 6.85
C LYS A 73 11.79 -7.78 8.02
N GLN A 74 12.14 -6.65 8.65
CA GLN A 74 11.37 -6.10 9.76
C GLN A 74 10.02 -5.55 9.30
N SER A 75 9.97 -4.71 8.25
CA SER A 75 8.70 -4.17 7.75
C SER A 75 7.81 -5.28 7.19
N TRP A 76 8.38 -6.28 6.49
CA TRP A 76 7.64 -7.45 6.03
C TRP A 76 7.04 -8.26 7.16
N LYS A 77 7.81 -8.47 8.24
CA LYS A 77 7.31 -9.13 9.46
C LYS A 77 6.13 -8.37 10.06
N ILE A 78 6.22 -7.03 10.19
CA ILE A 78 5.14 -6.21 10.73
C ILE A 78 3.89 -6.29 9.85
N LEU A 79 4.04 -6.24 8.51
CA LEU A 79 2.91 -6.40 7.58
C LEU A 79 2.17 -7.72 7.81
N ASN A 80 2.91 -8.84 7.91
CA ASN A 80 2.33 -10.16 8.17
C ASN A 80 1.67 -10.24 9.56
N GLU A 81 2.32 -9.72 10.60
CA GLU A 81 1.76 -9.67 11.96
C GLU A 81 0.43 -8.91 12.01
N ILE A 82 0.35 -7.73 11.35
CA ILE A 82 -0.87 -6.93 11.33
C ILE A 82 -1.95 -7.61 10.49
N ASN A 83 -1.60 -8.17 9.32
CA ASN A 83 -2.58 -8.89 8.48
C ASN A 83 -3.24 -10.01 9.28
N ASN A 84 -2.43 -10.91 9.84
CA ASN A 84 -2.93 -12.06 10.61
C ASN A 84 -3.66 -11.64 11.89
N LYS A 85 -3.13 -10.64 12.61
CA LYS A 85 -3.78 -10.13 13.83
C LYS A 85 -5.19 -9.63 13.54
N VAL A 86 -5.37 -8.83 12.49
CA VAL A 86 -6.67 -8.26 12.15
C VAL A 86 -7.62 -9.33 11.63
N ASN A 87 -7.13 -10.26 10.77
CA ASN A 87 -7.94 -11.36 10.26
C ASN A 87 -8.49 -12.25 11.39
N ASN A 88 -7.72 -12.45 12.45
CA ASN A 88 -8.14 -13.27 13.60
C ASN A 88 -8.95 -12.50 14.67
N ALA A 89 -8.93 -11.16 14.65
CA ALA A 89 -9.55 -10.36 15.71
C ALA A 89 -10.96 -9.88 15.37
N ILE A 90 -11.31 -9.82 14.08
CA ILE A 90 -12.61 -9.33 13.61
C ILE A 90 -13.49 -10.52 13.23
N GLU A 91 -14.72 -10.55 13.76
CA GLU A 91 -15.76 -11.48 13.33
C GLU A 91 -16.37 -10.98 12.01
N PRO A 92 -16.38 -11.79 10.94
CA PRO A 92 -16.95 -11.38 9.67
C PRO A 92 -18.47 -11.24 9.77
N ILE A 93 -18.99 -10.11 9.30
CA ILE A 93 -20.42 -9.83 9.22
C ILE A 93 -20.70 -8.98 7.98
N SER A 94 -21.83 -9.22 7.31
CA SER A 94 -22.22 -8.43 6.16
C SER A 94 -22.62 -7.00 6.57
N ASN A 95 -22.48 -6.05 5.66
CA ASN A 95 -22.92 -4.67 5.90
C ASN A 95 -24.42 -4.60 6.25
N LEU A 96 -25.25 -5.43 5.58
CA LEU A 96 -26.68 -5.50 5.84
C LEU A 96 -26.98 -6.04 7.24
N ASP A 97 -26.35 -7.13 7.63
CA ASP A 97 -26.58 -7.75 8.95
C ASP A 97 -26.04 -6.89 10.09
N HIS A 98 -24.96 -6.15 9.83
CA HIS A 98 -24.31 -5.29 10.85
C HIS A 98 -25.05 -3.97 11.06
N TRP A 99 -25.43 -3.30 9.97
CA TRP A 99 -25.96 -1.94 10.00
C TRP A 99 -27.44 -1.83 9.59
N GLY A 100 -28.08 -2.92 9.17
CA GLY A 100 -29.47 -2.94 8.70
C GLY A 100 -29.69 -2.17 7.39
N THR A 101 -28.64 -1.89 6.64
CA THR A 101 -28.70 -1.13 5.38
C THR A 101 -27.78 -1.73 4.32
N THR A 102 -28.17 -1.56 3.07
CA THR A 102 -27.34 -1.89 1.90
C THR A 102 -26.43 -0.74 1.48
N LEU A 103 -26.56 0.43 2.10
CA LEU A 103 -25.62 1.52 1.87
C LEU A 103 -24.26 1.15 2.46
N ASP A 104 -23.24 1.35 1.66
CA ASP A 104 -21.86 0.97 1.98
C ASP A 104 -21.35 1.82 3.17
N HIS A 105 -21.25 1.20 4.34
CA HIS A 105 -20.81 1.84 5.58
C HIS A 105 -19.39 1.41 5.95
N TRP A 106 -18.48 2.35 5.98
CA TRP A 106 -17.07 2.13 6.32
C TRP A 106 -16.79 2.66 7.72
N ASP A 107 -16.22 1.84 8.59
CA ASP A 107 -15.86 2.27 9.96
C ASP A 107 -14.70 1.44 10.52
N TYR A 108 -14.35 1.72 11.75
CA TYR A 108 -13.46 0.87 12.54
C TYR A 108 -14.26 -0.18 13.32
N PRO A 109 -13.68 -1.37 13.61
CA PRO A 109 -14.37 -2.48 14.27
C PRO A 109 -14.49 -2.26 15.78
N VAL A 110 -15.30 -1.29 16.22
CA VAL A 110 -15.44 -0.92 17.63
C VAL A 110 -16.11 -2.02 18.46
N ASP A 111 -16.91 -2.87 17.82
CA ASP A 111 -17.58 -4.02 18.42
C ASP A 111 -16.92 -5.37 18.08
N GLY A 112 -15.77 -5.32 17.39
CA GLY A 112 -15.04 -6.50 16.96
C GLY A 112 -15.60 -7.20 15.71
N LYS A 113 -16.55 -6.58 15.00
CA LYS A 113 -17.18 -7.13 13.80
C LYS A 113 -16.94 -6.26 12.58
N GLY A 114 -17.03 -6.85 11.40
CA GLY A 114 -16.91 -6.09 10.16
C GLY A 114 -16.83 -6.91 8.90
N ASP A 115 -16.95 -6.22 7.78
CA ASP A 115 -16.74 -6.75 6.43
C ASP A 115 -15.37 -6.31 5.86
N CYS A 116 -15.09 -6.66 4.62
CA CYS A 116 -13.80 -6.45 3.98
C CYS A 116 -13.24 -5.02 4.12
N LYS A 117 -14.10 -4.00 4.07
CA LYS A 117 -13.72 -2.58 4.19
C LYS A 117 -13.19 -2.25 5.59
N ILE A 118 -13.87 -2.76 6.59
CA ILE A 118 -13.53 -2.58 8.01
C ILE A 118 -12.19 -3.24 8.32
N TYR A 119 -11.96 -4.47 7.82
CA TYR A 119 -10.65 -5.13 7.93
C TYR A 119 -9.54 -4.31 7.28
N ALA A 120 -9.76 -3.83 6.05
CA ALA A 120 -8.74 -3.06 5.32
C ALA A 120 -8.43 -1.71 6.00
N LEU A 121 -9.45 -0.97 6.46
CA LEU A 121 -9.30 0.26 7.24
C LEU A 121 -8.54 0.04 8.53
N PHE A 122 -8.86 -1.02 9.26
CA PHE A 122 -8.21 -1.29 10.54
C PHE A 122 -6.76 -1.73 10.38
N LYS A 123 -6.44 -2.54 9.37
CA LYS A 123 -5.05 -2.85 9.00
C LYS A 123 -4.29 -1.57 8.67
N ARG A 124 -4.87 -0.69 7.84
CA ARG A 124 -4.31 0.61 7.48
C ARG A 124 -4.00 1.44 8.72
N LYS A 125 -4.96 1.59 9.63
CA LYS A 125 -4.78 2.34 10.89
C LYS A 125 -3.62 1.77 11.71
N LEU A 126 -3.62 0.47 11.98
CA LEU A 126 -2.57 -0.16 12.79
C LEU A 126 -1.18 -0.05 12.15
N LEU A 127 -1.06 -0.06 10.83
CA LEU A 127 0.20 0.14 10.13
C LEU A 127 0.67 1.59 10.24
N ILE A 128 -0.23 2.57 10.13
CA ILE A 128 0.08 3.99 10.37
C ILE A 128 0.59 4.19 11.80
N ASP A 129 -0.07 3.59 12.78
CA ASP A 129 0.33 3.64 14.19
C ASP A 129 1.71 2.98 14.45
N ARG A 130 2.18 2.11 13.53
CA ARG A 130 3.52 1.51 13.51
C ARG A 130 4.54 2.31 12.69
N GLY A 131 4.18 3.51 12.23
CA GLY A 131 5.07 4.42 11.49
C GLY A 131 5.16 4.15 9.99
N PHE A 132 4.29 3.32 9.43
CA PHE A 132 4.22 3.17 7.97
C PHE A 132 3.67 4.43 7.32
N PRO A 133 4.22 4.86 6.17
CA PRO A 133 3.73 6.04 5.49
C PRO A 133 2.31 5.82 4.99
N ARG A 134 1.40 6.70 5.41
CA ARG A 134 -0.02 6.67 5.02
C ARG A 134 -0.20 6.61 3.51
N GLN A 135 0.66 7.31 2.77
CA GLN A 135 0.66 7.40 1.31
C GLN A 135 0.94 6.06 0.61
N ALA A 136 1.51 5.10 1.34
CA ALA A 136 1.76 3.76 0.81
C ALA A 136 0.65 2.76 1.14
N LEU A 137 -0.36 3.15 1.93
CA LEU A 137 -1.42 2.28 2.46
C LEU A 137 -2.76 2.68 1.84
N LEU A 138 -3.08 2.07 0.70
CA LEU A 138 -4.14 2.54 -0.18
C LEU A 138 -5.35 1.59 -0.15
N MET A 139 -6.51 2.12 0.24
CA MET A 139 -7.78 1.42 0.09
C MET A 139 -8.01 1.14 -1.40
N THR A 140 -8.34 -0.10 -1.71
CA THR A 140 -8.43 -0.59 -3.10
C THR A 140 -9.71 -1.39 -3.28
N ILE A 141 -10.45 -1.11 -4.35
CA ILE A 141 -11.67 -1.83 -4.73
C ILE A 141 -11.34 -2.80 -5.86
N VAL A 142 -11.75 -4.05 -5.66
CA VAL A 142 -11.53 -5.15 -6.59
C VAL A 142 -12.84 -5.94 -6.79
N ARG A 143 -12.86 -6.85 -7.75
CA ARG A 143 -13.74 -8.05 -7.72
C ARG A 143 -12.89 -9.24 -7.29
N ASP A 144 -13.43 -10.02 -6.39
CA ASP A 144 -12.81 -11.25 -5.92
C ASP A 144 -12.92 -12.40 -6.95
N LEU A 145 -12.51 -13.60 -6.55
CA LEU A 145 -12.55 -14.78 -7.41
C LEU A 145 -13.97 -15.26 -7.74
N ASN A 146 -14.98 -14.85 -6.95
CA ASN A 146 -16.38 -15.13 -7.19
C ASN A 146 -17.06 -14.07 -8.06
N GLY A 147 -16.33 -13.00 -8.42
CA GLY A 147 -16.84 -11.85 -9.16
C GLY A 147 -17.59 -10.84 -8.30
N GLU A 148 -17.52 -10.96 -6.98
CA GLU A 148 -18.17 -10.04 -6.04
C GLU A 148 -17.30 -8.80 -5.77
N GLY A 149 -17.96 -7.69 -5.42
CA GLY A 149 -17.26 -6.48 -5.02
C GLY A 149 -16.54 -6.69 -3.71
N HIS A 150 -15.25 -6.32 -3.65
CA HIS A 150 -14.41 -6.56 -2.50
C HIS A 150 -13.45 -5.39 -2.27
N ALA A 151 -13.07 -5.16 -1.02
CA ALA A 151 -12.11 -4.13 -0.63
C ALA A 151 -10.89 -4.73 0.05
N VAL A 152 -9.72 -4.30 -0.38
CA VAL A 152 -8.43 -4.75 0.17
C VAL A 152 -7.54 -3.56 0.49
N LEU A 153 -6.50 -3.79 1.28
CA LEU A 153 -5.45 -2.80 1.50
C LEU A 153 -4.26 -3.09 0.57
N THR A 154 -3.99 -2.19 -0.37
CA THR A 154 -2.75 -2.23 -1.15
C THR A 154 -1.64 -1.52 -0.38
N VAL A 155 -0.51 -2.20 -0.19
CA VAL A 155 0.72 -1.63 0.35
C VAL A 155 1.71 -1.42 -0.79
N LYS A 156 2.06 -0.15 -1.05
CA LYS A 156 3.09 0.20 -2.03
C LYS A 156 4.46 0.14 -1.38
N THR A 157 5.36 -0.61 -1.99
CA THR A 157 6.73 -0.76 -1.50
C THR A 157 7.75 -0.48 -2.60
N ASP A 158 9.02 -0.32 -2.23
CA ASP A 158 10.13 -0.26 -3.17
C ASP A 158 10.33 -1.58 -3.96
N HIS A 159 9.72 -2.69 -3.49
CA HIS A 159 9.68 -4.01 -4.15
C HIS A 159 8.38 -4.24 -4.95
N GLY A 160 7.49 -3.25 -5.10
CA GLY A 160 6.21 -3.34 -5.81
C GLY A 160 4.99 -3.28 -4.89
N ASP A 161 3.82 -3.61 -5.44
CA ASP A 161 2.53 -3.48 -4.75
C ASP A 161 2.07 -4.85 -4.21
N PHE A 162 1.80 -4.90 -2.90
CA PHE A 162 1.31 -6.09 -2.19
C PHE A 162 -0.08 -5.85 -1.62
N VAL A 163 -0.84 -6.93 -1.46
CA VAL A 163 -2.23 -6.90 -0.97
C VAL A 163 -2.34 -7.59 0.38
N LEU A 164 -2.91 -6.87 1.34
CA LEU A 164 -3.39 -7.39 2.62
C LEU A 164 -4.90 -7.57 2.53
N ASP A 165 -5.38 -8.79 2.80
CA ASP A 165 -6.74 -9.21 2.55
C ASP A 165 -7.32 -9.96 3.77
N ASN A 166 -8.62 -9.83 4.03
CA ASN A 166 -9.29 -10.63 5.06
C ASN A 166 -9.64 -12.05 4.59
N LEU A 167 -9.67 -12.28 3.27
CA LEU A 167 -9.89 -13.61 2.70
C LEU A 167 -8.61 -14.45 2.62
N SER A 168 -7.45 -13.88 2.96
CA SER A 168 -6.16 -14.58 2.94
C SER A 168 -5.22 -14.06 4.01
N ASP A 169 -4.65 -14.97 4.78
CA ASP A 169 -3.58 -14.63 5.73
C ASP A 169 -2.25 -14.36 5.02
N GLU A 170 -2.09 -14.88 3.80
CA GLU A 170 -0.91 -14.64 2.98
C GLU A 170 -0.97 -13.28 2.30
N ILE A 171 0.06 -12.47 2.49
CA ILE A 171 0.25 -11.22 1.75
C ILE A 171 0.77 -11.58 0.35
N ARG A 172 0.05 -11.19 -0.69
CA ARG A 172 0.35 -11.53 -2.08
C ARG A 172 0.72 -10.31 -2.92
N PRO A 173 1.60 -10.48 -3.92
CA PRO A 173 1.70 -9.51 -5.02
C PRO A 173 0.31 -9.28 -5.63
N TRP A 174 0.00 -8.04 -6.00
CA TRP A 174 -1.31 -7.73 -6.58
C TRP A 174 -1.67 -8.61 -7.78
N THR A 175 -0.67 -9.00 -8.60
CA THR A 175 -0.85 -9.90 -9.76
C THR A 175 -1.13 -11.35 -9.40
N ALA A 176 -0.82 -11.77 -8.16
CA ALA A 176 -0.99 -13.15 -7.69
C ALA A 176 -2.29 -13.37 -6.90
N THR A 177 -3.12 -12.33 -6.73
CA THR A 177 -4.43 -12.45 -6.05
C THR A 177 -5.47 -13.13 -6.91
N GLY A 178 -5.37 -13.02 -8.24
CA GLY A 178 -6.41 -13.42 -9.20
C GLY A 178 -7.59 -12.45 -9.26
N TYR A 179 -7.55 -11.34 -8.53
CA TYR A 179 -8.62 -10.36 -8.48
C TYR A 179 -8.62 -9.43 -9.70
N GLN A 180 -9.79 -8.91 -10.01
CA GLN A 180 -9.93 -7.83 -11.00
C GLN A 180 -9.91 -6.48 -10.26
N PHE A 181 -8.85 -5.72 -10.47
CA PHE A 181 -8.65 -4.42 -9.82
C PHE A 181 -9.41 -3.32 -10.56
N TYR A 182 -10.16 -2.49 -9.83
CA TYR A 182 -10.97 -1.41 -10.40
C TYR A 182 -10.41 -0.03 -10.11
N LYS A 183 -10.21 0.29 -8.84
CA LYS A 183 -9.76 1.60 -8.41
C LYS A 183 -9.10 1.54 -7.04
N ARG A 184 -8.22 2.50 -6.78
CA ARG A 184 -7.61 2.69 -5.46
C ARG A 184 -7.42 4.16 -5.17
N GLN A 185 -7.12 4.49 -3.92
CA GLN A 185 -6.69 5.82 -3.51
C GLN A 185 -5.38 6.23 -4.23
N ALA A 186 -5.24 7.52 -4.52
CA ALA A 186 -3.97 8.09 -4.92
C ALA A 186 -3.02 8.17 -3.72
N GLN A 187 -1.70 8.17 -3.99
CA GLN A 187 -0.71 8.24 -2.93
C GLN A 187 -0.63 9.62 -2.28
N ASP A 188 -0.88 10.66 -3.05
CA ASP A 188 -0.74 12.05 -2.61
C ASP A 188 -2.00 12.61 -1.95
N ASP A 189 -3.17 12.02 -2.23
CA ASP A 189 -4.45 12.49 -1.68
C ASP A 189 -5.41 11.31 -1.48
N PRO A 190 -5.81 10.97 -0.27
CA PRO A 190 -6.72 9.86 0.00
C PRO A 190 -8.13 10.08 -0.54
N ASN A 191 -8.49 11.31 -0.90
CA ASN A 191 -9.78 11.65 -1.48
C ASN A 191 -9.79 11.57 -3.02
N VAL A 192 -8.63 11.41 -3.64
CA VAL A 192 -8.51 11.14 -5.07
C VAL A 192 -8.43 9.63 -5.29
N TRP A 193 -9.26 9.12 -6.18
CA TRP A 193 -9.27 7.71 -6.55
C TRP A 193 -8.86 7.57 -8.00
N LEU A 194 -8.03 6.58 -8.28
CA LEU A 194 -7.48 6.30 -9.61
C LEU A 194 -7.97 4.94 -10.10
N SER A 195 -8.33 4.85 -11.36
CA SER A 195 -8.66 3.57 -11.99
C SER A 195 -7.44 2.65 -12.03
N LEU A 196 -7.67 1.35 -11.93
CA LEU A 196 -6.67 0.30 -12.04
C LEU A 196 -7.02 -0.61 -13.23
N GLY A 197 -6.03 -0.88 -14.08
CA GLY A 197 -6.24 -1.65 -15.29
C GLY A 197 -6.93 -0.84 -16.39
N GLY A 198 -6.91 -1.34 -17.62
CA GLY A 198 -7.57 -0.74 -18.79
C GLY A 198 -9.09 -0.97 -18.83
N ALA A 199 -9.75 -1.18 -17.68
CA ALA A 199 -11.17 -1.50 -17.64
C ALA A 199 -12.02 -0.25 -17.84
N THR A 200 -12.58 -0.12 -19.03
CA THR A 200 -13.72 0.74 -19.38
C THR A 200 -15.04 0.17 -18.80
N GLY A 201 -15.00 -0.49 -17.67
CA GLY A 201 -16.17 -1.06 -17.00
C GLY A 201 -16.56 -0.24 -15.79
N SER A 202 -17.87 0.00 -15.61
CA SER A 202 -18.40 0.60 -14.38
C SER A 202 -17.90 -0.21 -13.17
N ALA A 203 -17.34 0.48 -12.18
CA ALA A 203 -16.98 -0.16 -10.92
C ALA A 203 -18.20 -0.87 -10.34
N PRO A 204 -18.03 -2.02 -9.63
CA PRO A 204 -19.12 -2.61 -8.88
C PRO A 204 -19.68 -1.57 -7.91
N GLY A 205 -20.98 -1.45 -7.82
CA GLY A 205 -21.67 -0.38 -7.12
C GLY A 205 -21.34 -0.28 -5.64
N THR A 206 -21.19 -1.39 -4.96
CA THR A 206 -20.78 -1.52 -3.56
C THR A 206 -19.85 -2.70 -3.44
N ALA A 207 -18.84 -2.63 -2.56
CA ALA A 207 -18.15 -3.85 -2.15
C ALA A 207 -19.20 -4.75 -1.47
N ALA A 208 -19.47 -5.91 -2.06
CA ALA A 208 -20.37 -6.86 -1.43
C ALA A 208 -19.75 -7.26 -0.09
N SER A 209 -20.59 -7.29 0.91
CA SER A 209 -20.21 -7.70 2.26
C SER A 209 -20.42 -9.22 2.35
N ASN A 210 -19.33 -9.96 2.31
CA ASN A 210 -19.29 -11.33 2.77
C ASN A 210 -18.63 -11.39 4.13
#